data_d6dcdfc814b33e8e5159d3dc46230be1
#
_entry.id   d6dcdfc814b33e8e5159d3dc46230be1
#
_cell.length_a   1.000
_cell.length_b   1.000
_cell.length_c   1.000
_cell.angle_alpha   90.00
_cell.angle_beta   90.00
_cell.angle_gamma   90.00
#
_symmetry.space_group_name_H-M   'P 1'
#
loop_
_entity.id
_entity.type
_entity.pdbx_description
1 polymer ?
#
loop_
_entity_poly.entity_id
_entity_poly.type
_entity_poly.pdbx_seq_one_letter_code
_entity_poly.pdbx_strand_id
1 'polypeptide(L)'
;MSTPLITPDLVAVDLVATDRDDATRQLIDLLYAAGRVTDADGFHADVRAREAQMATGMPGGIGLPHARSSHVTVPSLAVGKVAAGVDFGAPDGPATLVFLIAAPDAGDGDHLKILAALARRLVHESFRTALTDARSADEVADIVTREVVPS
;
A
#
# COMPACT_ATOMS: atom_id res chain seq x y z
N MET A 1 -0.74 -0.70 23.87
CA MET A 1 -0.57 0.27 22.77
C MET A 1 -0.64 -0.45 21.46
N SER A 2 -1.44 0.07 20.54
CA SER A 2 -1.56 -0.52 19.22
C SER A 2 -0.40 -0.08 18.34
N THR A 3 0.03 -0.97 17.44
CA THR A 3 1.06 -0.66 16.46
C THR A 3 0.48 0.28 15.41
N PRO A 4 1.17 1.38 15.05
CA PRO A 4 0.68 2.26 14.00
C PRO A 4 0.51 1.52 12.66
N LEU A 5 -0.53 1.88 11.92
CA LEU A 5 -0.78 1.30 10.60
C LEU A 5 0.38 1.56 9.64
N ILE A 6 0.94 2.76 9.71
CA ILE A 6 2.04 3.20 8.84
C ILE A 6 3.06 3.99 9.67
N THR A 7 4.32 3.84 9.32
CA THR A 7 5.42 4.62 9.88
C THR A 7 6.30 5.08 8.71
N PRO A 8 7.19 6.08 8.91
CA PRO A 8 8.03 6.57 7.79
C PRO A 8 8.89 5.48 7.13
N ASP A 9 9.33 4.47 7.88
CA ASP A 9 10.11 3.36 7.32
C ASP A 9 9.31 2.43 6.40
N LEU A 10 7.99 2.62 6.31
CA LEU A 10 7.12 1.90 5.37
C LEU A 10 6.79 2.73 4.12
N VAL A 11 7.52 3.80 3.88
CA VAL A 11 7.27 4.71 2.76
C VAL A 11 8.51 4.81 1.87
N ALA A 12 8.32 4.63 0.55
CA ALA A 12 9.36 4.83 -0.45
C ALA A 12 8.94 5.98 -1.37
N VAL A 13 9.57 7.17 -1.19
CA VAL A 13 9.19 8.38 -1.95
C VAL A 13 9.81 8.43 -3.35
N ASP A 14 10.86 7.64 -3.60
CA ASP A 14 11.55 7.58 -4.89
C ASP A 14 11.61 6.14 -5.38
N LEU A 15 10.47 5.46 -5.40
CA LEU A 15 10.42 4.06 -5.82
C LEU A 15 10.61 3.96 -7.33
N VAL A 16 11.57 3.15 -7.74
CA VAL A 16 11.80 2.84 -9.15
C VAL A 16 11.50 1.36 -9.34
N ALA A 17 10.56 1.04 -10.20
CA ALA A 17 10.11 -0.32 -10.41
C ALA A 17 9.92 -0.60 -11.90
N THR A 18 10.21 -1.85 -12.31
CA THR A 18 10.07 -2.29 -13.71
C THR A 18 8.63 -2.66 -14.05
N ASP A 19 7.88 -3.17 -13.06
CA ASP A 19 6.48 -3.57 -13.22
C ASP A 19 5.79 -3.59 -11.86
N ARG A 20 4.48 -3.95 -11.85
CA ARG A 20 3.70 -3.98 -10.61
C ARG A 20 4.26 -4.98 -9.60
N ASP A 21 4.77 -6.10 -10.09
CA ASP A 21 5.31 -7.15 -9.23
C ASP A 21 6.57 -6.67 -8.50
N ASP A 22 7.44 -5.97 -9.21
CA ASP A 22 8.65 -5.39 -8.66
C ASP A 22 8.31 -4.28 -7.63
N ALA A 23 7.37 -3.39 -7.97
CA ALA A 23 6.94 -2.33 -7.05
C ALA A 23 6.37 -2.94 -5.76
N THR A 24 5.51 -3.93 -5.89
CA THR A 24 4.92 -4.63 -4.76
C THR A 24 5.98 -5.28 -3.89
N ARG A 25 6.95 -5.96 -4.51
CA ARG A 25 8.03 -6.65 -3.77
C ARG A 25 8.88 -5.66 -2.98
N GLN A 26 9.20 -4.52 -3.55
CA GLN A 26 10.00 -3.52 -2.83
C GLN A 26 9.27 -3.02 -1.59
N LEU A 27 7.95 -2.83 -1.68
CA LEU A 27 7.15 -2.44 -0.52
C LEU A 27 7.05 -3.57 0.50
N ILE A 28 6.94 -4.81 0.05
CA ILE A 28 6.96 -5.98 0.95
C ILE A 28 8.27 -6.05 1.73
N ASP A 29 9.39 -5.75 1.07
CA ASP A 29 10.69 -5.75 1.72
C ASP A 29 10.76 -4.72 2.86
N LEU A 30 10.10 -3.57 2.71
CA LEU A 30 9.99 -2.58 3.78
C LEU A 30 9.19 -3.15 4.96
N LEU A 31 8.10 -3.83 4.68
CA LEU A 31 7.28 -4.46 5.72
C LEU A 31 8.05 -5.57 6.44
N TYR A 32 8.80 -6.36 5.69
CA TYR A 32 9.61 -7.42 6.26
C TYR A 32 10.70 -6.85 7.18
N ALA A 33 11.41 -5.82 6.75
CA ALA A 33 12.44 -5.18 7.53
C ALA A 33 11.89 -4.56 8.82
N ALA A 34 10.64 -4.12 8.82
CA ALA A 34 9.98 -3.52 9.98
C ALA A 34 9.31 -4.55 10.90
N GLY A 35 9.43 -5.84 10.58
CA GLY A 35 8.83 -6.91 11.38
C GLY A 35 7.33 -7.08 11.18
N ARG A 36 6.75 -6.43 10.17
CA ARG A 36 5.31 -6.51 9.88
C ARG A 36 4.95 -7.77 9.11
N VAL A 37 5.91 -8.34 8.39
CA VAL A 37 5.77 -9.56 7.59
C VAL A 37 6.88 -10.51 8.00
N THR A 38 6.55 -11.78 8.25
CA THR A 38 7.51 -12.78 8.72
C THR A 38 8.15 -13.57 7.57
N ASP A 39 7.50 -13.58 6.40
CA ASP A 39 8.00 -14.31 5.21
C ASP A 39 7.65 -13.48 3.98
N ALA A 40 8.65 -12.78 3.46
CA ALA A 40 8.46 -11.88 2.31
C ALA A 40 8.01 -12.66 1.06
N ASP A 41 8.60 -13.81 0.80
CA ASP A 41 8.23 -14.62 -0.37
C ASP A 41 6.82 -15.17 -0.25
N GLY A 42 6.44 -15.65 0.92
CA GLY A 42 5.09 -16.18 1.17
C GLY A 42 4.02 -15.10 1.05
N PHE A 43 4.27 -13.93 1.62
CA PHE A 43 3.33 -12.83 1.50
C PHE A 43 3.23 -12.33 0.06
N HIS A 44 4.36 -12.25 -0.65
CA HIS A 44 4.37 -11.84 -2.05
C HIS A 44 3.51 -12.78 -2.91
N ALA A 45 3.60 -14.10 -2.66
CA ALA A 45 2.78 -15.07 -3.36
C ALA A 45 1.29 -14.83 -3.09
N ASP A 46 0.91 -14.50 -1.85
CA ASP A 46 -0.48 -14.21 -1.49
C ASP A 46 -0.99 -12.96 -2.20
N VAL A 47 -0.19 -11.91 -2.28
CA VAL A 47 -0.55 -10.66 -2.97
C VAL A 47 -0.71 -10.92 -4.48
N ARG A 48 0.21 -11.68 -5.07
CA ARG A 48 0.14 -12.01 -6.50
C ARG A 48 -1.11 -12.81 -6.82
N ALA A 49 -1.47 -13.77 -5.97
CA ALA A 49 -2.69 -14.56 -6.15
C ALA A 49 -3.94 -13.66 -6.11
N ARG A 50 -3.97 -12.68 -5.21
CA ARG A 50 -5.08 -11.73 -5.11
C ARG A 50 -5.15 -10.83 -6.34
N GLU A 51 -4.02 -10.31 -6.78
CA GLU A 51 -3.93 -9.42 -7.95
C GLU A 51 -4.36 -10.16 -9.23
N ALA A 52 -4.07 -11.45 -9.32
CA ALA A 52 -4.46 -12.28 -10.46
C ALA A 52 -5.97 -12.45 -10.58
N GLN A 53 -6.71 -12.34 -9.47
CA GLN A 53 -8.18 -12.42 -9.49
C GLN A 53 -8.79 -11.16 -10.08
N MET A 54 -8.22 -9.99 -9.75
CA MET A 54 -8.70 -8.70 -10.23
C MET A 54 -7.59 -7.67 -10.03
N ALA A 55 -7.25 -6.97 -11.09
CA ALA A 55 -6.26 -5.90 -11.01
C ALA A 55 -6.72 -4.82 -10.03
N THR A 56 -5.79 -4.25 -9.25
CA THR A 56 -6.11 -3.29 -8.21
C THR A 56 -5.86 -1.84 -8.60
N GLY A 57 -5.52 -1.57 -9.87
CA GLY A 57 -5.37 -0.21 -10.36
C GLY A 57 -6.68 0.57 -10.34
N MET A 58 -6.61 1.81 -9.91
CA MET A 58 -7.77 2.71 -9.83
C MET A 58 -7.49 4.01 -10.58
N PRO A 59 -8.55 4.70 -11.06
CA PRO A 59 -8.37 6.03 -11.67
C PRO A 59 -7.69 6.99 -10.71
N GLY A 60 -6.89 7.90 -11.24
CA GLY A 60 -6.13 8.87 -10.44
C GLY A 60 -4.69 8.45 -10.22
N GLY A 61 -4.21 7.41 -10.92
CA GLY A 61 -2.83 6.96 -10.81
C GLY A 61 -2.56 6.15 -9.54
N ILE A 62 -3.48 5.27 -9.17
CA ILE A 62 -3.46 4.52 -7.91
C ILE A 62 -3.34 3.02 -8.15
N GLY A 63 -2.46 2.35 -7.39
CA GLY A 63 -2.42 0.89 -7.29
C GLY A 63 -2.64 0.48 -5.84
N LEU A 64 -3.44 -0.58 -5.62
CA LEU A 64 -3.81 -1.04 -4.30
C LEU A 64 -3.54 -2.54 -4.11
N PRO A 65 -2.29 -3.00 -4.27
CA PRO A 65 -2.00 -4.40 -3.96
C PRO A 65 -2.31 -4.67 -2.49
N HIS A 66 -2.94 -5.82 -2.22
CA HIS A 66 -3.30 -6.15 -0.84
C HIS A 66 -3.55 -7.64 -0.69
N ALA A 67 -3.40 -8.14 0.53
CA ALA A 67 -3.75 -9.51 0.85
C ALA A 67 -3.91 -9.69 2.35
N ARG A 68 -4.73 -10.68 2.71
CA ARG A 68 -4.73 -11.28 4.04
C ARG A 68 -3.74 -12.44 3.99
N SER A 69 -2.94 -12.60 5.03
CA SER A 69 -1.91 -13.63 5.02
C SER A 69 -1.52 -14.05 6.44
N SER A 70 -1.23 -15.34 6.60
CA SER A 70 -0.66 -15.85 7.85
C SER A 70 0.75 -15.31 8.10
N HIS A 71 1.37 -14.71 7.10
CA HIS A 71 2.72 -14.15 7.20
C HIS A 71 2.74 -12.70 7.68
N VAL A 72 1.58 -12.12 7.96
CA VAL A 72 1.46 -10.74 8.47
C VAL A 72 1.20 -10.76 9.96
N THR A 73 1.97 -9.97 10.71
CA THR A 73 1.88 -9.92 12.18
C THR A 73 0.81 -8.94 12.67
N VAL A 74 0.71 -7.78 12.05
CA VAL A 74 -0.26 -6.73 12.41
C VAL A 74 -0.73 -6.04 11.14
N PRO A 75 -1.94 -5.44 11.12
CA PRO A 75 -2.39 -4.66 9.96
C PRO A 75 -1.39 -3.55 9.65
N SER A 76 -0.97 -3.45 8.40
CA SER A 76 0.08 -2.52 7.98
C SER A 76 -0.20 -1.95 6.61
N LEU A 77 0.28 -0.74 6.38
CA LEU A 77 0.18 -0.04 5.11
C LEU A 77 1.55 0.48 4.70
N ALA A 78 2.01 0.10 3.51
CA ALA A 78 3.22 0.64 2.92
C ALA A 78 2.84 1.48 1.70
N VAL A 79 3.55 2.58 1.47
CA VAL A 79 3.26 3.50 0.37
C VAL A 79 4.50 3.69 -0.49
N GLY A 80 4.32 3.57 -1.81
CA GLY A 80 5.37 3.87 -2.78
C GLY A 80 4.93 4.97 -3.71
N LYS A 81 5.83 5.92 -3.96
CA LYS A 81 5.65 6.96 -4.99
C LYS A 81 6.54 6.58 -6.16
N VAL A 82 5.93 6.37 -7.33
CA VAL A 82 6.63 5.91 -8.54
C VAL A 82 6.42 6.98 -9.61
N ALA A 83 7.38 7.89 -9.74
CA ALA A 83 7.24 9.04 -10.67
C ALA A 83 7.02 8.59 -12.12
N ALA A 84 7.69 7.52 -12.56
CA ALA A 84 7.56 7.01 -13.92
C ALA A 84 6.26 6.21 -14.14
N GLY A 85 5.57 5.84 -13.06
CA GLY A 85 4.34 5.06 -13.14
C GLY A 85 4.58 3.58 -13.35
N VAL A 86 3.62 2.77 -12.86
CA VAL A 86 3.63 1.31 -12.99
C VAL A 86 2.23 0.85 -13.33
N ASP A 87 2.08 -0.04 -14.29
CA ASP A 87 0.77 -0.55 -14.71
C ASP A 87 0.17 -1.50 -13.66
N PHE A 88 -0.92 -1.09 -13.04
CA PHE A 88 -1.73 -1.91 -12.14
C PHE A 88 -3.08 -2.27 -12.74
N GLY A 89 -3.24 -2.07 -14.05
CA GLY A 89 -4.46 -2.43 -14.76
C GLY A 89 -5.57 -1.39 -14.70
N ALA A 90 -5.25 -0.17 -14.28
CA ALA A 90 -6.24 0.90 -14.25
C ALA A 90 -6.60 1.36 -15.69
N PRO A 91 -7.87 1.71 -15.92
CA PRO A 91 -8.30 2.10 -17.28
C PRO A 91 -7.69 3.42 -17.76
N ASP A 92 -7.26 4.30 -16.86
CA ASP A 92 -6.70 5.61 -17.21
C ASP A 92 -5.18 5.66 -17.24
N GLY A 93 -4.49 4.53 -17.03
CA GLY A 93 -3.04 4.47 -17.19
C GLY A 93 -2.27 4.03 -15.94
N PRO A 94 -0.95 4.26 -15.94
CA PRO A 94 -0.08 3.77 -14.87
C PRO A 94 -0.35 4.41 -13.51
N ALA A 95 -0.04 3.66 -12.45
CA ALA A 95 -0.11 4.15 -11.08
C ALA A 95 1.19 4.86 -10.71
N THR A 96 1.06 6.02 -10.09
CA THR A 96 2.18 6.77 -9.52
C THR A 96 2.19 6.71 -8.00
N LEU A 97 1.07 6.30 -7.41
CA LEU A 97 0.94 6.07 -5.96
C LEU A 97 0.50 4.62 -5.75
N VAL A 98 1.29 3.87 -5.00
CA VAL A 98 1.02 2.46 -4.72
C VAL A 98 0.84 2.29 -3.21
N PHE A 99 -0.28 1.70 -2.81
CA PHE A 99 -0.63 1.45 -1.41
C PHE A 99 -0.73 -0.05 -1.19
N LEU A 100 0.22 -0.61 -0.49
CA LEU A 100 0.21 -2.04 -0.16
C LEU A 100 -0.40 -2.24 1.21
N ILE A 101 -1.54 -2.92 1.26
CA ILE A 101 -2.23 -3.24 2.52
C ILE A 101 -1.93 -4.69 2.89
N ALA A 102 -1.35 -4.88 4.08
CA ALA A 102 -1.05 -6.20 4.61
C ALA A 102 -1.90 -6.43 5.87
N ALA A 103 -2.64 -7.52 5.90
CA ALA A 103 -3.50 -7.84 7.04
C ALA A 103 -3.32 -9.28 7.47
N PRO A 104 -3.34 -9.55 8.80
CA PRO A 104 -3.34 -10.94 9.29
C PRO A 104 -4.58 -11.67 8.83
N ASP A 105 -4.44 -12.95 8.49
CA ASP A 105 -5.57 -13.75 8.04
C ASP A 105 -6.53 -14.10 9.19
N ALA A 106 -6.06 -14.03 10.42
CA ALA A 106 -6.85 -14.29 11.62
C ALA A 106 -7.56 -13.03 12.15
N GLY A 107 -7.47 -11.90 11.44
CA GLY A 107 -8.11 -10.66 11.88
C GLY A 107 -9.62 -10.64 11.67
N ASP A 108 -10.28 -9.68 12.31
CA ASP A 108 -11.74 -9.51 12.29
C ASP A 108 -12.21 -8.63 11.11
N GLY A 109 -11.59 -8.78 9.95
CA GLY A 109 -11.93 -7.97 8.78
C GLY A 109 -11.24 -6.62 8.78
N ASP A 110 -10.15 -6.47 9.51
CA ASP A 110 -9.39 -5.22 9.58
C ASP A 110 -8.95 -4.73 8.21
N HIS A 111 -8.59 -5.65 7.31
CA HIS A 111 -8.19 -5.30 5.95
C HIS A 111 -9.30 -4.57 5.19
N LEU A 112 -10.56 -4.94 5.41
CA LEU A 112 -11.70 -4.28 4.77
C LEU A 112 -11.90 -2.87 5.32
N LYS A 113 -11.68 -2.68 6.62
CA LYS A 113 -11.78 -1.35 7.25
C LYS A 113 -10.70 -0.41 6.73
N ILE A 114 -9.47 -0.91 6.61
CA ILE A 114 -8.34 -0.13 6.08
C ILE A 114 -8.61 0.21 4.62
N LEU A 115 -9.00 -0.77 3.81
CA LEU A 115 -9.27 -0.57 2.40
C LEU A 115 -10.39 0.47 2.20
N ALA A 116 -11.47 0.36 2.98
CA ALA A 116 -12.58 1.31 2.90
C ALA A 116 -12.16 2.72 3.31
N ALA A 117 -11.39 2.86 4.39
CA ALA A 117 -10.92 4.16 4.87
C ALA A 117 -10.02 4.82 3.83
N LEU A 118 -9.11 4.04 3.23
CA LEU A 118 -8.20 4.54 2.21
C LEU A 118 -8.97 4.92 0.94
N ALA A 119 -9.90 4.07 0.50
CA ALA A 119 -10.69 4.33 -0.70
C ALA A 119 -11.50 5.63 -0.58
N ARG A 120 -12.07 5.90 0.61
CA ARG A 120 -12.83 7.14 0.83
C ARG A 120 -11.96 8.38 0.63
N ARG A 121 -10.68 8.31 0.97
CA ARG A 121 -9.76 9.44 0.79
C ARG A 121 -9.25 9.55 -0.63
N LEU A 122 -9.03 8.42 -1.29
CA LEU A 122 -8.45 8.41 -2.63
C LEU A 122 -9.36 9.00 -3.71
N VAL A 123 -10.68 9.12 -3.47
CA VAL A 123 -11.56 9.79 -4.41
C VAL A 123 -11.36 11.31 -4.40
N HIS A 124 -10.69 11.85 -3.37
CA HIS A 124 -10.43 13.29 -3.26
C HIS A 124 -9.10 13.64 -3.90
N GLU A 125 -9.13 14.50 -4.91
CA GLU A 125 -7.93 14.95 -5.59
C GLU A 125 -6.95 15.62 -4.63
N SER A 126 -7.47 16.37 -3.65
CA SER A 126 -6.63 17.05 -2.66
C SER A 126 -5.76 16.10 -1.86
N PHE A 127 -6.29 14.92 -1.52
CA PHE A 127 -5.53 13.89 -0.82
C PHE A 127 -4.42 13.32 -1.71
N ARG A 128 -4.75 12.98 -2.96
CA ARG A 128 -3.76 12.47 -3.92
C ARG A 128 -2.67 13.49 -4.20
N THR A 129 -3.04 14.76 -4.37
CA THR A 129 -2.09 15.85 -4.61
C THR A 129 -1.17 16.05 -3.42
N ALA A 130 -1.70 16.02 -2.19
CA ALA A 130 -0.89 16.15 -0.98
C ALA A 130 0.19 15.06 -0.91
N LEU A 131 -0.17 13.82 -1.25
CA LEU A 131 0.79 12.72 -1.27
C LEU A 131 1.81 12.87 -2.40
N THR A 132 1.37 13.27 -3.58
CA THR A 132 2.25 13.48 -4.73
C THR A 132 3.26 14.59 -4.44
N ASP A 133 2.84 15.66 -3.77
CA ASP A 133 3.68 16.80 -3.44
C ASP A 133 4.56 16.59 -2.20
N ALA A 134 4.26 15.58 -1.38
CA ALA A 134 5.06 15.28 -0.20
C ALA A 134 6.48 14.90 -0.62
N ARG A 135 7.47 15.42 0.08
CA ARG A 135 8.88 15.28 -0.29
C ARG A 135 9.65 14.30 0.57
N SER A 136 9.06 13.83 1.64
CA SER A 136 9.72 12.92 2.56
C SER A 136 8.79 11.81 3.00
N ALA A 137 9.40 10.72 3.48
CA ALA A 137 8.63 9.61 4.05
C ALA A 137 7.85 10.07 5.28
N ASP A 138 8.40 10.98 6.08
CA ASP A 138 7.71 11.52 7.25
C ASP A 138 6.43 12.26 6.85
N GLU A 139 6.48 13.07 5.80
CA GLU A 139 5.29 13.80 5.32
C GLU A 139 4.21 12.84 4.85
N VAL A 140 4.58 11.82 4.06
CA VAL A 140 3.61 10.84 3.56
C VAL A 140 2.97 10.07 4.71
N ALA A 141 3.77 9.56 5.63
CA ALA A 141 3.27 8.82 6.79
C ALA A 141 2.34 9.69 7.64
N ASP A 142 2.67 10.96 7.82
CA ASP A 142 1.86 11.90 8.60
C ASP A 142 0.50 12.15 7.93
N ILE A 143 0.48 12.39 6.63
CA ILE A 143 -0.75 12.59 5.87
C ILE A 143 -1.66 11.37 5.99
N VAL A 144 -1.10 10.18 5.76
CA VAL A 144 -1.88 8.94 5.83
C VAL A 144 -2.41 8.72 7.25
N THR A 145 -1.58 8.95 8.26
CA THR A 145 -1.99 8.76 9.66
C THR A 145 -3.17 9.66 10.03
N ARG A 146 -3.16 10.91 9.55
CA ARG A 146 -4.24 11.86 9.84
C ARG A 146 -5.52 11.57 9.04
N GLU A 147 -5.37 11.17 7.77
CA GLU A 147 -6.49 11.11 6.83
C GLU A 147 -7.11 9.72 6.69
N VAL A 148 -6.32 8.67 6.87
CA VAL A 148 -6.81 7.30 6.74
C VAL A 148 -7.04 6.73 8.14
N VAL A 149 -8.28 6.83 8.60
CA VAL A 149 -8.66 6.37 9.94
C VAL A 149 -9.64 5.22 9.80
N PRO A 150 -9.19 3.97 9.99
CA PRO A 150 -10.08 2.81 9.97
C PRO A 150 -11.04 2.87 11.15
N SER A 151 -12.31 2.59 10.89
CA SER A 151 -13.33 2.66 11.94
C SER A 151 -14.27 1.47 11.89
#